data_9f4d527bd2ceb83a82676709fba8d096
#
_entry.id   9f4d527bd2ceb83a82676709fba8d096
#
_cell.length_a   1.000
_cell.length_b   1.000
_cell.length_c   1.000
_cell.angle_alpha   90.00
_cell.angle_beta   90.00
_cell.angle_gamma   90.00
#
_symmetry.space_group_name_H-M   'P 1'
#
loop_
_entity.id
_entity.type
_entity.pdbx_description
1 polymer ?
#
loop_
_entity_poly.entity_id
_entity_poly.type
_entity_poly.pdbx_seq_one_letter_code
_entity_poly.pdbx_strand_id
1 'polypeptide(L)'
;RIRSRRFGAPRVLLVGPPEEVQSARHHMSESGSEASVVGATSTTSDLLAAVELADATDVLLLGGDRLEEIYPAPLDQLERQLIGVYHRVQPADTLLGLQRSRQIAGIPFVALRAHALPRNRLRLKRLLDVTLLLVALPMIMLVVGFAALYVLSRAGTGIIYRQERVGRGGQIFEVLKFRTMIHDAEATTGATLALEDDPRVLPGMRWFRAARLDELPQLWNVAKGEMSLVGPRPERPAFVSQFENRLPGYSRRHDVPPGITGLAQIRGRYETEPDYKLGHDLQYVVNWSPVLDLMIMLETIVVMARRLAR
;
A
#
# COMPACT_ATOMS: atom_id res chain seq x y z
N ARG A 1 18.05 -14.68 -10.50
CA ARG A 1 18.82 -15.94 -10.30
C ARG A 1 18.23 -16.91 -9.26
N ILE A 2 17.38 -16.45 -8.30
CA ILE A 2 16.81 -17.34 -7.26
C ILE A 2 15.61 -18.16 -7.80
N ARG A 3 14.85 -17.63 -8.77
CA ARG A 3 13.71 -18.34 -9.39
C ARG A 3 14.13 -19.48 -10.31
N SER A 4 15.15 -19.28 -11.15
CA SER A 4 15.62 -20.32 -12.08
C SER A 4 16.16 -21.58 -11.39
N ARG A 5 16.67 -21.46 -10.16
CA ARG A 5 17.12 -22.62 -9.37
C ARG A 5 16.00 -23.47 -8.77
N ARG A 6 14.77 -22.93 -8.66
CA ARG A 6 13.63 -23.63 -8.05
C ARG A 6 12.63 -24.21 -9.04
N PHE A 7 12.53 -23.67 -10.26
CA PHE A 7 11.49 -24.01 -11.23
C PHE A 7 12.00 -24.40 -12.64
N GLY A 8 13.31 -24.58 -12.81
CA GLY A 8 13.90 -24.87 -14.12
C GLY A 8 14.01 -23.65 -15.03
N ALA A 9 14.23 -23.88 -16.33
CA ALA A 9 14.27 -22.83 -17.34
C ALA A 9 12.90 -22.11 -17.43
N PRO A 10 12.86 -20.76 -17.55
CA PRO A 10 11.61 -20.02 -17.66
C PRO A 10 10.81 -20.42 -18.90
N ARG A 11 9.55 -20.79 -18.71
CA ARG A 11 8.59 -21.05 -19.78
C ARG A 11 7.73 -19.81 -19.99
N VAL A 12 7.88 -19.18 -21.13
CA VAL A 12 7.40 -17.83 -21.38
C VAL A 12 6.20 -17.83 -22.31
N LEU A 13 5.10 -17.22 -21.89
CA LEU A 13 3.97 -16.87 -22.73
C LEU A 13 4.13 -15.44 -23.22
N LEU A 14 4.12 -15.23 -24.55
CA LEU A 14 4.18 -13.90 -25.15
C LEU A 14 2.76 -13.35 -25.34
N VAL A 15 2.54 -12.08 -24.98
CA VAL A 15 1.25 -11.39 -25.11
C VAL A 15 1.47 -10.09 -25.86
N GLY A 16 0.86 -9.98 -27.04
CA GLY A 16 1.02 -8.77 -27.84
C GLY A 16 0.58 -8.92 -29.31
N PRO A 17 0.73 -7.86 -30.09
CA PRO A 17 0.48 -7.90 -31.53
C PRO A 17 1.34 -8.96 -32.23
N PRO A 18 0.84 -9.60 -33.29
CA PRO A 18 1.56 -10.67 -33.98
C PRO A 18 2.98 -10.29 -34.42
N GLU A 19 3.17 -9.05 -34.88
CA GLU A 19 4.47 -8.52 -35.33
C GLU A 19 5.48 -8.46 -34.16
N GLU A 20 5.06 -7.97 -33.00
CA GLU A 20 5.92 -7.89 -31.82
C GLU A 20 6.22 -9.27 -31.26
N VAL A 21 5.25 -10.20 -31.29
CA VAL A 21 5.44 -11.59 -30.90
C VAL A 21 6.48 -12.26 -31.80
N GLN A 22 6.40 -12.05 -33.11
CA GLN A 22 7.37 -12.63 -34.06
C GLN A 22 8.78 -12.06 -33.84
N SER A 23 8.87 -10.74 -33.65
CA SER A 23 10.15 -10.07 -33.34
C SER A 23 10.76 -10.59 -32.04
N ALA A 24 9.95 -10.71 -30.97
CA ALA A 24 10.41 -11.22 -29.69
C ALA A 24 10.88 -12.69 -29.77
N ARG A 25 10.14 -13.54 -30.51
CA ARG A 25 10.55 -14.94 -30.76
C ARG A 25 11.89 -15.01 -31.47
N HIS A 26 12.10 -14.21 -32.51
CA HIS A 26 13.35 -14.14 -33.26
C HIS A 26 14.53 -13.76 -32.35
N HIS A 27 14.41 -12.68 -31.61
CA HIS A 27 15.44 -12.24 -30.66
C HIS A 27 15.73 -13.29 -29.56
N MET A 28 14.70 -13.96 -29.05
CA MET A 28 14.88 -15.01 -28.03
C MET A 28 15.59 -16.24 -28.59
N SER A 29 15.37 -16.60 -29.87
CA SER A 29 16.06 -17.72 -30.54
C SER A 29 17.55 -17.43 -30.80
N GLU A 30 17.86 -16.18 -31.16
CA GLU A 30 19.25 -15.78 -31.50
C GLU A 30 20.11 -15.51 -30.26
N SER A 31 19.48 -15.06 -29.14
CA SER A 31 20.23 -14.65 -27.94
C SER A 31 20.74 -15.80 -27.06
N GLY A 32 20.47 -17.06 -27.43
CA GLY A 32 20.83 -18.22 -26.59
C GLY A 32 20.18 -18.18 -25.19
N SER A 33 19.02 -17.52 -25.06
CA SER A 33 18.30 -17.39 -23.80
C SER A 33 17.90 -18.77 -23.25
N GLU A 34 18.08 -19.00 -21.94
CA GLU A 34 17.55 -20.19 -21.26
C GLU A 34 16.01 -20.24 -21.24
N ALA A 35 15.33 -19.13 -21.58
CA ALA A 35 13.87 -19.04 -21.58
C ALA A 35 13.28 -19.66 -22.84
N SER A 36 12.33 -20.57 -22.67
CA SER A 36 11.60 -21.20 -23.79
C SER A 36 10.26 -20.51 -24.01
N VAL A 37 9.93 -20.14 -25.25
CA VAL A 37 8.62 -19.62 -25.62
C VAL A 37 7.64 -20.77 -25.78
N VAL A 38 6.69 -20.92 -24.84
CA VAL A 38 5.72 -22.03 -24.83
C VAL A 38 4.39 -21.69 -25.46
N GLY A 39 4.12 -20.40 -25.70
CA GLY A 39 2.89 -19.95 -26.35
C GLY A 39 2.90 -18.47 -26.70
N ALA A 40 1.88 -18.02 -27.41
CA ALA A 40 1.62 -16.61 -27.66
C ALA A 40 0.11 -16.36 -27.78
N THR A 41 -0.34 -15.20 -27.33
CA THR A 41 -1.71 -14.71 -27.46
C THR A 41 -1.72 -13.23 -27.82
N SER A 42 -2.74 -12.81 -28.53
CA SER A 42 -2.95 -11.40 -28.84
C SER A 42 -3.90 -10.69 -27.88
N THR A 43 -4.61 -11.46 -27.02
CA THR A 43 -5.60 -10.93 -26.10
C THR A 43 -5.22 -11.19 -24.64
N THR A 44 -5.72 -10.37 -23.75
CA THR A 44 -5.55 -10.47 -22.30
C THR A 44 -6.76 -11.06 -21.60
N SER A 45 -7.92 -11.15 -22.30
CA SER A 45 -9.21 -11.59 -21.74
C SER A 45 -9.16 -13.00 -21.16
N ASP A 46 -8.43 -13.92 -21.80
CA ASP A 46 -8.31 -15.32 -21.36
C ASP A 46 -6.89 -15.67 -20.89
N LEU A 47 -6.18 -14.68 -20.36
CA LEU A 47 -4.76 -14.81 -20.02
C LEU A 47 -4.48 -15.92 -19.00
N LEU A 48 -5.34 -16.10 -18.01
CA LEU A 48 -5.22 -17.18 -17.02
C LEU A 48 -5.30 -18.57 -17.68
N ALA A 49 -6.31 -18.79 -18.52
CA ALA A 49 -6.46 -20.04 -19.24
C ALA A 49 -5.30 -20.29 -20.20
N ALA A 50 -4.81 -19.25 -20.88
CA ALA A 50 -3.66 -19.35 -21.76
C ALA A 50 -2.35 -19.72 -21.01
N VAL A 51 -2.16 -19.18 -19.81
CA VAL A 51 -1.02 -19.52 -18.94
C VAL A 51 -1.09 -20.99 -18.48
N GLU A 52 -2.27 -21.45 -18.06
CA GLU A 52 -2.47 -22.83 -17.64
C GLU A 52 -2.28 -23.81 -18.79
N LEU A 53 -2.87 -23.53 -19.95
CA LEU A 53 -2.76 -24.39 -21.14
C LEU A 53 -1.32 -24.51 -21.63
N ALA A 54 -0.56 -23.42 -21.59
CA ALA A 54 0.83 -23.37 -22.00
C ALA A 54 1.81 -23.84 -20.92
N ASP A 55 1.33 -24.14 -19.71
CA ASP A 55 2.15 -24.40 -18.52
C ASP A 55 3.28 -23.35 -18.35
N ALA A 56 2.91 -22.08 -18.55
CA ALA A 56 3.86 -20.96 -18.52
C ALA A 56 4.22 -20.55 -17.08
N THR A 57 5.49 -20.24 -16.87
CA THR A 57 5.99 -19.70 -15.58
C THR A 57 6.07 -18.19 -15.56
N ASP A 58 6.12 -17.60 -16.74
CA ASP A 58 6.30 -16.16 -16.92
C ASP A 58 5.51 -15.67 -18.14
N VAL A 59 4.94 -14.46 -18.02
CA VAL A 59 4.20 -13.75 -19.07
C VAL A 59 4.98 -12.53 -19.47
N LEU A 60 5.22 -12.33 -20.77
CA LEU A 60 5.84 -11.13 -21.32
C LEU A 60 4.80 -10.34 -22.12
N LEU A 61 4.45 -9.16 -21.60
CA LEU A 61 3.59 -8.20 -22.31
C LEU A 61 4.47 -7.36 -23.24
N LEU A 62 4.19 -7.42 -24.53
CA LEU A 62 4.99 -6.76 -25.57
C LEU A 62 4.42 -5.41 -25.98
N GLY A 63 3.09 -5.23 -25.94
CA GLY A 63 2.41 -3.96 -26.29
C GLY A 63 2.24 -3.01 -25.12
N GLY A 64 2.32 -1.68 -25.38
CA GLY A 64 2.36 -0.63 -24.35
C GLY A 64 1.07 -0.41 -23.55
N ASP A 65 -0.11 -0.49 -24.20
CA ASP A 65 -1.38 -0.01 -23.64
C ASP A 65 -2.19 -1.08 -22.86
N ARG A 66 -1.56 -2.20 -22.51
CA ARG A 66 -2.28 -3.34 -21.93
C ARG A 66 -2.27 -3.41 -20.40
N LEU A 67 -1.68 -2.41 -19.74
CA LEU A 67 -1.60 -2.40 -18.28
C LEU A 67 -2.98 -2.30 -17.64
N GLU A 68 -3.88 -1.51 -18.23
CA GLU A 68 -5.24 -1.35 -17.74
C GLU A 68 -6.08 -2.63 -17.91
N GLU A 69 -5.83 -3.41 -18.97
CA GLU A 69 -6.54 -4.66 -19.24
C GLU A 69 -6.19 -5.78 -18.25
N ILE A 70 -4.98 -5.74 -17.68
CA ILE A 70 -4.51 -6.77 -16.75
C ILE A 70 -4.59 -6.36 -15.28
N TYR A 71 -4.81 -5.09 -14.99
CA TYR A 71 -4.87 -4.56 -13.63
C TYR A 71 -6.32 -4.23 -13.23
N PRO A 72 -6.77 -4.57 -12.03
CA PRO A 72 -6.07 -5.38 -11.01
C PRO A 72 -6.09 -6.89 -11.30
N ALA A 73 -7.08 -7.38 -12.05
CA ALA A 73 -7.15 -8.76 -12.51
C ALA A 73 -6.95 -8.82 -14.03
N PRO A 74 -6.23 -9.82 -14.58
CA PRO A 74 -5.77 -11.07 -13.94
C PRO A 74 -4.40 -10.99 -13.24
N LEU A 75 -3.71 -9.83 -13.23
CA LEU A 75 -2.36 -9.68 -12.66
C LEU A 75 -2.26 -10.20 -11.22
N ASP A 76 -3.25 -9.88 -10.37
CA ASP A 76 -3.33 -10.33 -8.99
C ASP A 76 -3.37 -11.87 -8.88
N GLN A 77 -4.17 -12.52 -9.74
CA GLN A 77 -4.33 -13.97 -9.75
C GLN A 77 -3.07 -14.67 -10.24
N LEU A 78 -2.44 -14.17 -11.31
CA LEU A 78 -1.17 -14.68 -11.82
C LEU A 78 -0.05 -14.61 -10.77
N GLU A 79 0.01 -13.51 -10.03
CA GLU A 79 1.03 -13.35 -8.99
C GLU A 79 0.80 -14.28 -7.80
N ARG A 80 -0.46 -14.56 -7.41
CA ARG A 80 -0.80 -15.58 -6.39
C ARG A 80 -0.36 -16.98 -6.81
N GLN A 81 -0.46 -17.29 -8.09
CA GLN A 81 0.04 -18.53 -8.68
C GLN A 81 1.56 -18.55 -8.88
N LEU A 82 2.25 -17.49 -8.45
CA LEU A 82 3.70 -17.30 -8.61
C LEU A 82 4.15 -17.17 -10.08
N ILE A 83 3.27 -16.80 -10.99
CA ILE A 83 3.60 -16.49 -12.37
C ILE A 83 4.23 -15.09 -12.44
N GLY A 84 5.39 -14.99 -13.11
CA GLY A 84 6.05 -13.70 -13.32
C GLY A 84 5.40 -12.93 -14.46
N VAL A 85 4.99 -11.68 -14.26
CA VAL A 85 4.48 -10.83 -15.33
C VAL A 85 5.46 -9.68 -15.58
N TYR A 86 5.84 -9.51 -16.84
CA TYR A 86 6.82 -8.53 -17.26
C TYR A 86 6.27 -7.70 -18.40
N HIS A 87 6.47 -6.40 -18.33
CA HIS A 87 6.11 -5.46 -19.36
C HIS A 87 7.36 -5.01 -20.12
N ARG A 88 7.32 -5.05 -21.46
CA ARG A 88 8.40 -4.56 -22.30
C ARG A 88 8.50 -3.05 -22.16
N VAL A 89 9.71 -2.57 -21.88
CA VAL A 89 10.00 -1.13 -21.80
C VAL A 89 10.04 -0.56 -23.21
N GLN A 90 9.14 0.39 -23.44
CA GLN A 90 9.15 1.17 -24.69
C GLN A 90 10.00 2.45 -24.52
N PRO A 91 10.46 3.08 -25.65
CA PRO A 91 11.22 4.33 -25.55
C PRO A 91 10.48 5.44 -24.77
N ALA A 92 9.15 5.52 -24.91
CA ALA A 92 8.32 6.48 -24.16
C ALA A 92 8.32 6.23 -22.64
N ASP A 93 8.44 4.99 -22.22
CA ASP A 93 8.45 4.64 -20.79
C ASP A 93 9.69 5.15 -20.06
N THR A 94 10.77 5.44 -20.80
CA THR A 94 12.00 6.02 -20.24
C THR A 94 11.77 7.40 -19.65
N LEU A 95 10.75 8.13 -20.14
CA LEU A 95 10.33 9.42 -19.61
C LEU A 95 9.73 9.32 -18.20
N LEU A 96 9.24 8.13 -17.81
CA LEU A 96 8.71 7.85 -16.48
C LEU A 96 9.81 7.52 -15.45
N GLY A 97 11.07 7.52 -15.85
CA GLY A 97 12.20 7.26 -14.94
C GLY A 97 12.25 5.82 -14.45
N LEU A 98 12.05 4.83 -15.33
CA LEU A 98 12.07 3.41 -15.00
C LEU A 98 13.46 2.99 -14.48
N GLN A 99 13.55 2.75 -13.17
CA GLN A 99 14.83 2.51 -12.50
C GLN A 99 15.29 1.04 -12.47
N ARG A 100 14.43 0.05 -12.80
CA ARG A 100 14.73 -1.37 -12.64
C ARG A 100 14.21 -2.22 -13.79
N SER A 101 14.83 -2.09 -14.94
CA SER A 101 14.61 -3.02 -16.05
C SER A 101 15.43 -4.30 -15.87
N ARG A 102 14.90 -5.42 -16.36
CA ARG A 102 15.62 -6.68 -16.56
C ARG A 102 15.73 -6.93 -18.05
N GLN A 103 16.88 -7.40 -18.47
CA GLN A 103 17.04 -7.87 -19.84
C GLN A 103 16.62 -9.35 -19.90
N ILE A 104 15.71 -9.66 -20.82
CA ILE A 104 15.32 -11.02 -21.21
C ILE A 104 15.61 -11.10 -22.70
N ALA A 105 16.57 -11.94 -23.07
CA ALA A 105 17.05 -12.07 -24.44
C ALA A 105 17.47 -10.72 -25.09
N GLY A 106 18.11 -9.84 -24.34
CA GLY A 106 18.55 -8.53 -24.82
C GLY A 106 17.44 -7.44 -24.84
N ILE A 107 16.19 -7.81 -24.65
CA ILE A 107 15.06 -6.87 -24.60
C ILE A 107 14.83 -6.40 -23.17
N PRO A 108 14.67 -5.08 -22.91
CA PRO A 108 14.41 -4.56 -21.58
C PRO A 108 12.95 -4.79 -21.17
N PHE A 109 12.75 -5.37 -19.98
CA PHE A 109 11.45 -5.59 -19.35
C PHE A 109 11.44 -5.06 -17.93
N VAL A 110 10.28 -4.59 -17.47
CA VAL A 110 9.98 -4.26 -16.08
C VAL A 110 9.06 -5.34 -15.51
N ALA A 111 9.41 -5.87 -14.36
CA ALA A 111 8.54 -6.81 -13.65
C ALA A 111 7.34 -6.07 -13.09
N LEU A 112 6.17 -6.43 -13.51
CA LEU A 112 4.91 -5.97 -12.91
C LEU A 112 4.69 -6.74 -11.62
N ARG A 113 4.26 -6.05 -10.59
CA ARG A 113 3.97 -6.64 -9.29
C ARG A 113 2.60 -6.18 -8.84
N ALA A 114 1.71 -7.13 -8.74
CA ALA A 114 0.42 -6.90 -8.14
C ALA A 114 0.50 -6.93 -6.60
N HIS A 115 1.26 -7.82 -6.00
CA HIS A 115 1.39 -7.93 -4.54
C HIS A 115 2.53 -7.06 -3.99
N ALA A 116 2.22 -6.43 -2.88
CA ALA A 116 3.03 -5.40 -2.30
C ALA A 116 4.38 -5.88 -1.78
N LEU A 117 4.38 -6.68 -0.77
CA LEU A 117 5.60 -7.01 -0.07
C LEU A 117 5.72 -8.51 0.15
N PRO A 118 6.86 -9.13 -0.22
CA PRO A 118 7.13 -10.51 0.13
C PRO A 118 7.22 -10.65 1.66
N ARG A 119 6.90 -11.84 2.17
CA ARG A 119 6.82 -12.14 3.62
C ARG A 119 8.07 -11.74 4.40
N ASN A 120 9.26 -11.88 3.80
CA ASN A 120 10.52 -11.47 4.42
C ASN A 120 10.60 -9.94 4.64
N ARG A 121 10.13 -9.14 3.69
CA ARG A 121 10.07 -7.68 3.84
C ARG A 121 9.03 -7.26 4.87
N LEU A 122 7.88 -7.92 4.92
CA LEU A 122 6.89 -7.70 5.98
C LEU A 122 7.43 -8.02 7.38
N ARG A 123 8.24 -9.10 7.51
CA ARG A 123 8.92 -9.41 8.78
C ARG A 123 9.95 -8.35 9.15
N LEU A 124 10.74 -7.87 8.17
CA LEU A 124 11.69 -6.78 8.39
C LEU A 124 10.97 -5.51 8.81
N LYS A 125 9.86 -5.15 8.14
CA LYS A 125 9.03 -4.01 8.52
C LYS A 125 8.55 -4.14 9.97
N ARG A 126 8.03 -5.31 10.34
CA ARG A 126 7.56 -5.58 11.71
C ARG A 126 8.69 -5.45 12.73
N LEU A 127 9.87 -5.98 12.42
CA LEU A 127 11.05 -5.86 13.28
C LEU A 127 11.42 -4.40 13.52
N LEU A 128 11.42 -3.58 12.46
CA LEU A 128 11.69 -2.15 12.56
C LEU A 128 10.65 -1.41 13.40
N ASP A 129 9.36 -1.67 13.17
CA ASP A 129 8.28 -1.07 13.96
C ASP A 129 8.46 -1.39 15.47
N VAL A 130 8.69 -2.65 15.80
CA VAL A 130 8.87 -3.08 17.21
C VAL A 130 10.14 -2.49 17.81
N THR A 131 11.25 -2.48 17.07
CA THR A 131 12.52 -1.92 17.57
C THR A 131 12.39 -0.42 17.85
N LEU A 132 11.80 0.34 16.93
CA LEU A 132 11.59 1.78 17.12
C LEU A 132 10.63 2.05 18.28
N LEU A 133 9.57 1.27 18.41
CA LEU A 133 8.63 1.38 19.52
C LEU A 133 9.32 1.11 20.88
N LEU A 134 10.15 0.07 20.97
CA LEU A 134 10.87 -0.27 22.19
C LEU A 134 11.90 0.80 22.58
N VAL A 135 12.66 1.31 21.60
CA VAL A 135 13.63 2.38 21.84
C VAL A 135 12.95 3.66 22.32
N ALA A 136 11.80 4.00 21.73
CA ALA A 136 11.04 5.19 22.12
C ALA A 136 10.14 4.98 23.34
N LEU A 137 9.99 3.74 23.85
CA LEU A 137 9.04 3.39 24.89
C LEU A 137 9.09 4.28 26.15
N PRO A 138 10.26 4.62 26.74
CA PRO A 138 10.29 5.49 27.93
C PRO A 138 9.67 6.87 27.67
N MET A 139 9.98 7.48 26.51
CA MET A 139 9.41 8.76 26.12
C MET A 139 7.91 8.64 25.82
N ILE A 140 7.50 7.58 25.09
CA ILE A 140 6.10 7.30 24.78
C ILE A 140 5.28 7.19 26.06
N MET A 141 5.74 6.45 27.06
CA MET A 141 5.03 6.27 28.34
C MET A 141 4.80 7.59 29.06
N LEU A 142 5.79 8.48 29.07
CA LEU A 142 5.65 9.82 29.65
C LEU A 142 4.60 10.64 28.91
N VAL A 143 4.72 10.72 27.58
CA VAL A 143 3.81 11.53 26.75
C VAL A 143 2.38 10.98 26.80
N VAL A 144 2.20 9.66 26.72
CA VAL A 144 0.89 9.00 26.83
C VAL A 144 0.30 9.21 28.22
N GLY A 145 1.10 9.15 29.29
CA GLY A 145 0.65 9.40 30.66
C GLY A 145 0.14 10.85 30.82
N PHE A 146 0.88 11.86 30.39
CA PHE A 146 0.43 13.25 30.40
C PHE A 146 -0.80 13.47 29.53
N ALA A 147 -0.83 12.89 28.32
CA ALA A 147 -1.98 12.95 27.44
C ALA A 147 -3.23 12.34 28.07
N ALA A 148 -3.10 11.18 28.74
CA ALA A 148 -4.19 10.50 29.42
C ALA A 148 -4.75 11.36 30.57
N LEU A 149 -3.88 11.96 31.40
CA LEU A 149 -4.28 12.86 32.47
C LEU A 149 -5.00 14.09 31.94
N TYR A 150 -4.49 14.67 30.85
CA TYR A 150 -5.13 15.81 30.18
C TYR A 150 -6.52 15.45 29.67
N VAL A 151 -6.65 14.31 28.97
CA VAL A 151 -7.94 13.85 28.46
C VAL A 151 -8.90 13.55 29.61
N LEU A 152 -8.43 12.92 30.67
CA LEU A 152 -9.24 12.64 31.87
C LEU A 152 -9.80 13.93 32.47
N SER A 153 -9.00 15.01 32.53
CA SER A 153 -9.44 16.30 33.05
C SER A 153 -10.49 17.01 32.17
N ARG A 154 -10.53 16.74 30.87
CA ARG A 154 -11.42 17.41 29.90
C ARG A 154 -12.63 16.58 29.54
N ALA A 155 -12.45 15.28 29.36
CA ALA A 155 -13.46 14.34 28.88
C ALA A 155 -14.09 13.51 30.02
N GLY A 156 -13.52 13.52 31.22
CA GLY A 156 -13.95 12.64 32.32
C GLY A 156 -13.55 11.17 32.05
N THR A 157 -14.28 10.25 32.68
CA THR A 157 -14.04 8.80 32.53
C THR A 157 -14.29 8.31 31.10
N GLY A 158 -13.74 7.15 30.73
CA GLY A 158 -13.86 6.62 29.37
C GLY A 158 -12.97 7.37 28.38
N ILE A 159 -11.69 7.55 28.73
CA ILE A 159 -10.71 8.34 27.95
C ILE A 159 -10.32 7.71 26.62
N ILE A 160 -10.65 6.43 26.40
CA ILE A 160 -10.32 5.71 25.15
C ILE A 160 -11.58 5.56 24.28
N TYR A 161 -11.48 5.98 23.06
CA TYR A 161 -12.44 5.75 22.01
C TYR A 161 -11.95 4.64 21.08
N ARG A 162 -12.86 3.74 20.68
CA ARG A 162 -12.58 2.61 19.80
C ARG A 162 -13.40 2.77 18.52
N GLN A 163 -12.79 2.47 17.40
CA GLN A 163 -13.46 2.56 16.10
C GLN A 163 -12.99 1.46 15.16
N GLU A 164 -13.94 0.76 14.57
CA GLU A 164 -13.65 -0.26 13.57
C GLU A 164 -13.01 0.34 12.33
N ARG A 165 -11.94 -0.31 11.89
CA ARG A 165 -11.18 0.03 10.69
C ARG A 165 -10.78 -1.22 9.93
N VAL A 166 -10.55 -1.05 8.62
CA VAL A 166 -10.03 -2.10 7.76
C VAL A 166 -8.50 -2.13 7.83
N GLY A 167 -7.97 -3.25 8.20
CA GLY A 167 -6.55 -3.52 8.34
C GLY A 167 -5.98 -4.35 7.18
N ARG A 168 -4.81 -4.94 7.44
CA ARG A 168 -4.14 -5.78 6.46
C ARG A 168 -4.97 -6.98 6.04
N GLY A 169 -5.03 -7.23 4.72
CA GLY A 169 -5.82 -8.34 4.15
C GLY A 169 -7.32 -8.16 4.27
N GLY A 170 -7.81 -6.94 4.50
CA GLY A 170 -9.23 -6.64 4.65
C GLY A 170 -9.80 -6.99 6.04
N GLN A 171 -8.97 -7.42 6.99
CA GLN A 171 -9.43 -7.77 8.35
C GLN A 171 -9.85 -6.52 9.11
N ILE A 172 -10.99 -6.60 9.82
CA ILE A 172 -11.47 -5.51 10.66
C ILE A 172 -10.76 -5.58 12.01
N PHE A 173 -10.32 -4.42 12.51
CA PHE A 173 -9.73 -4.26 13.82
C PHE A 173 -10.20 -2.94 14.46
N GLU A 174 -10.04 -2.79 15.77
CA GLU A 174 -10.38 -1.57 16.49
C GLU A 174 -9.17 -0.64 16.61
N VAL A 175 -9.24 0.53 15.98
CA VAL A 175 -8.27 1.61 16.22
C VAL A 175 -8.57 2.27 17.56
N LEU A 176 -7.53 2.45 18.37
CA LEU A 176 -7.61 3.10 19.67
C LEU A 176 -7.24 4.58 19.54
N LYS A 177 -8.05 5.46 20.14
CA LYS A 177 -7.78 6.89 20.21
C LYS A 177 -8.13 7.44 21.59
N PHE A 178 -7.53 8.55 21.96
CA PHE A 178 -8.06 9.33 23.07
C PHE A 178 -9.39 9.98 22.67
N ARG A 179 -10.35 9.98 23.59
CA ARG A 179 -11.64 10.61 23.36
C ARG A 179 -11.51 12.13 23.41
N THR A 180 -11.76 12.77 22.30
CA THR A 180 -11.71 14.23 22.13
C THR A 180 -13.04 14.83 21.73
N MET A 181 -14.07 14.01 21.59
CA MET A 181 -15.44 14.41 21.22
C MET A 181 -16.43 14.02 22.30
N ILE A 182 -17.61 14.63 22.25
CA ILE A 182 -18.75 14.32 23.12
C ILE A 182 -19.14 12.84 22.97
N HIS A 183 -19.83 12.28 23.99
CA HIS A 183 -20.42 10.95 23.85
C HIS A 183 -21.43 10.94 22.71
N ASP A 184 -21.50 9.81 22.02
CA ASP A 184 -22.45 9.58 20.92
C ASP A 184 -22.41 10.63 19.79
N ALA A 185 -21.22 11.22 19.55
CA ALA A 185 -21.01 12.25 18.53
C ALA A 185 -21.48 11.85 17.11
N GLU A 186 -21.65 10.56 16.84
CA GLU A 186 -22.11 10.01 15.56
C GLU A 186 -23.52 9.41 15.61
N ALA A 187 -24.21 9.45 16.76
CA ALA A 187 -25.53 8.82 16.92
C ALA A 187 -26.61 9.41 15.99
N THR A 188 -26.50 10.70 15.69
CA THR A 188 -27.46 11.40 14.84
C THR A 188 -27.04 11.57 13.39
N THR A 189 -25.73 11.59 13.12
CA THR A 189 -25.18 11.91 11.79
C THR A 189 -24.59 10.69 11.06
N GLY A 190 -24.48 9.57 11.75
CA GLY A 190 -23.80 8.38 11.22
C GLY A 190 -22.30 8.59 11.00
N ALA A 191 -21.72 7.79 10.10
CA ALA A 191 -20.31 7.85 9.75
C ALA A 191 -19.99 9.08 8.90
N THR A 192 -19.62 10.19 9.52
CA THR A 192 -19.22 11.43 8.83
C THR A 192 -17.75 11.73 9.03
N LEU A 193 -17.15 12.39 8.04
CA LEU A 193 -15.78 12.94 8.17
C LEU A 193 -15.83 14.14 9.14
N ALA A 194 -14.83 14.23 10.03
CA ALA A 194 -14.74 15.37 10.94
C ALA A 194 -14.37 16.64 10.16
N LEU A 195 -15.08 17.72 10.42
CA LEU A 195 -14.80 19.05 9.86
C LEU A 195 -13.66 19.73 10.65
N GLU A 196 -13.07 20.78 10.06
CA GLU A 196 -11.98 21.54 10.71
C GLU A 196 -12.46 22.20 12.01
N ASP A 197 -13.68 22.76 12.01
CA ASP A 197 -14.38 23.33 13.16
C ASP A 197 -15.57 22.48 13.62
N ASP A 198 -15.33 21.19 13.86
CA ASP A 198 -16.38 20.26 14.25
C ASP A 198 -16.93 20.60 15.64
N PRO A 199 -18.22 20.92 15.78
CA PRO A 199 -18.84 21.31 17.05
C PRO A 199 -18.88 20.18 18.09
N ARG A 200 -18.67 18.92 17.66
CA ARG A 200 -18.64 17.75 18.52
C ARG A 200 -17.33 17.63 19.32
N VAL A 201 -16.30 18.44 18.98
CA VAL A 201 -15.02 18.44 19.68
C VAL A 201 -15.14 19.12 21.02
N LEU A 202 -14.69 18.45 22.09
CA LEU A 202 -14.70 18.97 23.46
C LEU A 202 -13.86 20.26 23.57
N PRO A 203 -14.29 21.23 24.40
CA PRO A 203 -13.53 22.45 24.64
C PRO A 203 -12.07 22.18 25.09
N GLY A 204 -11.12 22.87 24.45
CA GLY A 204 -9.69 22.68 24.72
C GLY A 204 -9.05 21.46 24.02
N MET A 205 -9.81 20.67 23.24
CA MET A 205 -9.24 19.50 22.54
C MET A 205 -8.82 19.75 21.09
N ARG A 206 -9.09 20.95 20.54
CA ARG A 206 -8.71 21.27 19.15
C ARG A 206 -7.19 21.18 18.92
N TRP A 207 -6.38 21.82 19.76
CA TRP A 207 -4.93 21.76 19.68
C TRP A 207 -4.40 20.32 19.85
N PHE A 208 -5.02 19.53 20.74
CA PHE A 208 -4.64 18.16 21.01
C PHE A 208 -4.84 17.27 19.77
N ARG A 209 -5.90 17.49 19.01
CA ARG A 209 -6.14 16.86 17.71
C ARG A 209 -5.22 17.41 16.62
N ALA A 210 -4.97 18.71 16.58
CA ALA A 210 -4.02 19.31 15.64
C ALA A 210 -2.61 18.75 15.82
N ALA A 211 -2.21 18.50 17.09
CA ALA A 211 -0.96 17.84 17.47
C ALA A 211 -0.99 16.32 17.29
N ARG A 212 -2.12 15.72 16.87
CA ARG A 212 -2.35 14.27 16.75
C ARG A 212 -2.05 13.47 18.03
N LEU A 213 -2.12 14.10 19.18
CA LEU A 213 -1.94 13.43 20.48
C LEU A 213 -3.10 12.44 20.76
N ASP A 214 -4.26 12.67 20.16
CA ASP A 214 -5.40 11.77 20.22
C ASP A 214 -5.12 10.41 19.55
N GLU A 215 -4.15 10.32 18.66
CA GLU A 215 -3.78 9.10 17.97
C GLU A 215 -2.70 8.26 18.71
N LEU A 216 -2.14 8.77 19.83
CA LEU A 216 -1.10 8.05 20.60
C LEU A 216 -1.50 6.62 21.06
N PRO A 217 -2.77 6.35 21.45
CA PRO A 217 -3.17 4.98 21.79
C PRO A 217 -3.03 3.97 20.64
N GLN A 218 -2.96 4.42 19.39
CA GLN A 218 -2.69 3.53 18.23
C GLN A 218 -1.31 2.86 18.30
N LEU A 219 -0.37 3.38 19.09
CA LEU A 219 0.90 2.70 19.35
C LEU A 219 0.68 1.31 19.97
N TRP A 220 -0.41 1.11 20.71
CA TRP A 220 -0.82 -0.20 21.17
C TRP A 220 -1.28 -1.13 20.02
N ASN A 221 -1.99 -0.60 19.02
CA ASN A 221 -2.32 -1.36 17.83
C ASN A 221 -1.05 -1.76 17.05
N VAL A 222 -0.03 -0.87 17.03
CA VAL A 222 1.29 -1.22 16.46
C VAL A 222 1.96 -2.31 17.28
N ALA A 223 1.94 -2.23 18.61
CA ALA A 223 2.51 -3.25 19.47
C ALA A 223 1.87 -4.64 19.26
N LYS A 224 0.55 -4.69 19.08
CA LYS A 224 -0.18 -5.92 18.74
C LYS A 224 0.11 -6.43 17.32
N GLY A 225 0.53 -5.58 16.39
CA GLY A 225 0.74 -5.91 14.98
C GLY A 225 -0.49 -5.72 14.08
N GLU A 226 -1.55 -5.10 14.60
CA GLU A 226 -2.73 -4.69 13.84
C GLU A 226 -2.40 -3.50 12.93
N MET A 227 -1.44 -2.66 13.35
CA MET A 227 -0.92 -1.50 12.62
C MET A 227 0.61 -1.53 12.53
N SER A 228 1.14 -0.61 11.74
CA SER A 228 2.55 -0.25 11.63
C SER A 228 2.73 1.24 11.98
N LEU A 229 3.95 1.68 12.26
CA LEU A 229 4.26 3.10 12.39
C LEU A 229 3.97 3.85 11.08
N VAL A 230 4.36 3.26 9.94
CA VAL A 230 4.17 3.84 8.61
C VAL A 230 3.37 2.89 7.72
N GLY A 231 2.36 3.41 7.02
CA GLY A 231 1.51 2.66 6.11
C GLY A 231 0.30 3.46 5.62
N PRO A 232 -0.52 2.90 4.75
CA PRO A 232 -1.80 3.50 4.37
C PRO A 232 -2.67 3.77 5.59
N ARG A 233 -3.35 4.93 5.63
CA ARG A 233 -4.26 5.24 6.74
C ARG A 233 -5.42 4.26 6.77
N PRO A 234 -5.74 3.62 7.92
CA PRO A 234 -6.87 2.71 8.00
C PRO A 234 -8.20 3.46 7.83
N GLU A 235 -9.04 3.00 6.91
CA GLU A 235 -10.35 3.59 6.64
C GLU A 235 -11.48 2.76 7.28
N ARG A 236 -12.66 3.38 7.44
CA ARG A 236 -13.87 2.73 7.99
C ARG A 236 -14.42 1.74 6.96
N PRO A 237 -14.99 0.59 7.40
CA PRO A 237 -15.55 -0.41 6.47
C PRO A 237 -16.55 0.17 5.47
N ALA A 238 -17.41 1.08 5.92
CA ALA A 238 -18.40 1.74 5.05
C ALA A 238 -17.76 2.54 3.90
N PHE A 239 -16.64 3.25 4.18
CA PHE A 239 -15.93 4.00 3.15
C PHE A 239 -15.13 3.08 2.23
N VAL A 240 -14.52 2.02 2.78
CA VAL A 240 -13.79 1.03 1.98
C VAL A 240 -14.70 0.41 0.93
N SER A 241 -15.91 -0.03 1.31
CA SER A 241 -16.87 -0.60 0.37
C SER A 241 -17.28 0.38 -0.74
N GLN A 242 -17.44 1.67 -0.42
CA GLN A 242 -17.72 2.70 -1.42
C GLN A 242 -16.55 2.92 -2.38
N PHE A 243 -15.31 2.95 -1.84
CA PHE A 243 -14.13 3.20 -2.66
C PHE A 243 -13.75 2.00 -3.52
N GLU A 244 -13.93 0.77 -3.04
CA GLU A 244 -13.68 -0.45 -3.82
C GLU A 244 -14.58 -0.53 -5.07
N ASN A 245 -15.83 -0.03 -4.96
CA ASN A 245 -16.75 0.02 -6.10
C ASN A 245 -16.40 1.12 -7.13
N ARG A 246 -15.66 2.17 -6.72
CA ARG A 246 -15.35 3.32 -7.58
C ARG A 246 -13.92 3.31 -8.11
N LEU A 247 -12.99 2.72 -7.37
CA LEU A 247 -11.56 2.81 -7.62
C LEU A 247 -10.97 1.42 -7.83
N PRO A 248 -10.68 1.03 -9.09
CA PRO A 248 -10.05 -0.24 -9.38
C PRO A 248 -8.75 -0.42 -8.57
N GLY A 249 -8.60 -1.57 -7.93
CA GLY A 249 -7.41 -1.88 -7.15
C GLY A 249 -7.32 -1.17 -5.79
N TYR A 250 -8.40 -0.56 -5.28
CA TYR A 250 -8.40 0.10 -3.96
C TYR A 250 -8.01 -0.87 -2.83
N SER A 251 -8.45 -2.12 -2.89
CA SER A 251 -8.12 -3.18 -1.91
C SER A 251 -6.63 -3.44 -1.74
N ARG A 252 -5.81 -3.07 -2.73
CA ARG A 252 -4.35 -3.28 -2.73
C ARG A 252 -3.63 -2.49 -1.64
N ARG A 253 -4.21 -1.41 -1.16
CA ARG A 253 -3.69 -0.67 0.00
C ARG A 253 -3.68 -1.50 1.28
N HIS A 254 -4.50 -2.56 1.33
CA HIS A 254 -4.58 -3.49 2.45
C HIS A 254 -3.55 -4.64 2.38
N ASP A 255 -2.71 -4.70 1.36
CA ASP A 255 -1.63 -5.70 1.26
C ASP A 255 -0.54 -5.52 2.35
N VAL A 256 -0.45 -4.32 2.91
CA VAL A 256 0.45 -3.97 4.02
C VAL A 256 -0.34 -3.59 5.27
N PRO A 257 0.26 -3.66 6.46
CA PRO A 257 -0.38 -3.13 7.66
C PRO A 257 -0.68 -1.64 7.51
N PRO A 258 -1.84 -1.15 7.97
CA PRO A 258 -2.14 0.27 7.99
C PRO A 258 -1.19 1.01 8.95
N GLY A 259 -0.92 2.29 8.66
CA GLY A 259 0.02 3.12 9.41
C GLY A 259 -0.63 4.19 10.28
N ILE A 260 0.06 4.60 11.35
CA ILE A 260 -0.24 5.82 12.09
C ILE A 260 0.02 7.02 11.19
N THR A 261 1.15 6.99 10.47
CA THR A 261 1.48 7.94 9.39
C THR A 261 1.68 7.20 8.07
N GLY A 262 1.72 7.93 6.95
CA GLY A 262 1.90 7.35 5.64
C GLY A 262 2.13 8.39 4.55
N LEU A 263 2.55 7.93 3.38
CA LEU A 263 2.91 8.80 2.26
C LEU A 263 1.73 9.72 1.85
N ALA A 264 0.52 9.16 1.76
CA ALA A 264 -0.68 9.94 1.47
C ALA A 264 -0.98 11.00 2.54
N GLN A 265 -0.64 10.75 3.81
CA GLN A 265 -0.90 11.66 4.92
C GLN A 265 0.06 12.87 4.96
N ILE A 266 1.29 12.70 4.48
CA ILE A 266 2.30 13.77 4.42
C ILE A 266 2.22 14.57 3.11
N ARG A 267 1.82 13.95 1.99
CA ARG A 267 1.71 14.58 0.66
C ARG A 267 0.31 15.12 0.36
N GLY A 268 -0.74 14.48 0.89
CA GLY A 268 -2.13 14.89 0.68
C GLY A 268 -2.56 15.98 1.63
N ARG A 269 -3.45 16.88 1.15
CA ARG A 269 -4.24 17.77 2.00
C ARG A 269 -5.48 17.03 2.49
N TYR A 270 -6.18 17.59 3.49
CA TYR A 270 -7.38 16.96 4.05
C TYR A 270 -8.48 16.74 2.99
N GLU A 271 -8.61 17.67 2.05
CA GLU A 271 -9.57 17.68 0.95
C GLU A 271 -9.11 16.91 -0.30
N THR A 272 -7.95 16.25 -0.24
CA THR A 272 -7.44 15.49 -1.39
C THR A 272 -8.39 14.35 -1.73
N GLU A 273 -8.78 14.24 -3.00
CA GLU A 273 -9.66 13.19 -3.49
C GLU A 273 -9.13 11.79 -3.19
N PRO A 274 -10.01 10.79 -3.00
CA PRO A 274 -9.62 9.41 -2.70
C PRO A 274 -8.65 8.80 -3.71
N ASP A 275 -8.75 9.17 -4.99
CA ASP A 275 -7.89 8.69 -6.09
C ASP A 275 -6.43 9.07 -5.87
N TYR A 276 -6.17 10.35 -5.54
CA TYR A 276 -4.81 10.82 -5.26
C TYR A 276 -4.23 10.15 -4.01
N LYS A 277 -5.07 9.94 -2.98
CA LYS A 277 -4.66 9.22 -1.77
C LYS A 277 -4.28 7.78 -2.10
N LEU A 278 -5.09 7.10 -2.93
CA LEU A 278 -4.81 5.76 -3.40
C LEU A 278 -3.49 5.70 -4.16
N GLY A 279 -3.24 6.64 -5.07
CA GLY A 279 -1.98 6.70 -5.81
C GLY A 279 -0.75 6.75 -4.89
N HIS A 280 -0.78 7.58 -3.84
CA HIS A 280 0.29 7.64 -2.85
C HIS A 280 0.39 6.38 -1.99
N ASP A 281 -0.74 5.78 -1.61
CA ASP A 281 -0.76 4.53 -0.85
C ASP A 281 -0.15 3.39 -1.68
N LEU A 282 -0.51 3.27 -2.95
CA LEU A 282 0.05 2.26 -3.85
C LEU A 282 1.53 2.52 -4.15
N GLN A 283 1.93 3.78 -4.33
CA GLN A 283 3.33 4.16 -4.48
C GLN A 283 4.16 3.70 -3.27
N TYR A 284 3.66 3.92 -2.06
CA TYR A 284 4.30 3.43 -0.83
C TYR A 284 4.39 1.90 -0.81
N VAL A 285 3.29 1.22 -1.10
CA VAL A 285 3.18 -0.23 -1.09
C VAL A 285 4.20 -0.88 -2.02
N VAL A 286 4.34 -0.38 -3.24
CA VAL A 286 5.25 -0.93 -4.27
C VAL A 286 6.72 -0.60 -3.97
N ASN A 287 7.00 0.62 -3.47
CA ASN A 287 8.36 1.11 -3.27
C ASN A 287 8.87 0.98 -1.83
N TRP A 288 8.14 0.27 -0.97
CA TRP A 288 8.50 0.16 0.44
C TRP A 288 9.98 -0.20 0.65
N SER A 289 10.63 0.56 1.51
CA SER A 289 11.95 0.30 2.05
C SER A 289 12.06 0.87 3.47
N PRO A 290 12.98 0.37 4.31
CA PRO A 290 13.24 0.96 5.63
C PRO A 290 13.57 2.46 5.57
N VAL A 291 14.28 2.88 4.53
CA VAL A 291 14.65 4.28 4.32
C VAL A 291 13.40 5.13 4.04
N LEU A 292 12.46 4.61 3.24
CA LEU A 292 11.21 5.29 2.95
C LEU A 292 10.37 5.47 4.23
N ASP A 293 10.29 4.45 5.09
CA ASP A 293 9.62 4.57 6.40
C ASP A 293 10.25 5.67 7.25
N LEU A 294 11.58 5.70 7.35
CA LEU A 294 12.29 6.73 8.11
C LEU A 294 12.03 8.13 7.54
N MET A 295 12.09 8.30 6.23
CA MET A 295 11.80 9.58 5.58
C MET A 295 10.38 10.06 5.87
N ILE A 296 9.37 9.16 5.77
CA ILE A 296 7.98 9.49 6.06
C ILE A 296 7.81 9.91 7.53
N MET A 297 8.46 9.22 8.48
CA MET A 297 8.41 9.58 9.90
C MET A 297 9.01 10.96 10.15
N LEU A 298 10.18 11.27 9.56
CA LEU A 298 10.82 12.59 9.68
C LEU A 298 9.95 13.70 9.06
N GLU A 299 9.42 13.49 7.86
CA GLU A 299 8.51 14.44 7.22
C GLU A 299 7.22 14.64 8.04
N THR A 300 6.72 13.59 8.70
CA THR A 300 5.56 13.70 9.60
C THR A 300 5.80 14.69 10.72
N ILE A 301 6.99 14.64 11.36
CA ILE A 301 7.36 15.58 12.43
C ILE A 301 7.34 17.03 11.91
N VAL A 302 7.90 17.26 10.71
CA VAL A 302 7.92 18.59 10.08
C VAL A 302 6.51 19.08 9.77
N VAL A 303 5.66 18.21 9.22
CA VAL A 303 4.25 18.55 8.90
C VAL A 303 3.47 18.86 10.17
N MET A 304 3.66 18.08 11.24
CA MET A 304 3.02 18.33 12.53
C MET A 304 3.48 19.67 13.14
N ALA A 305 4.78 19.96 13.14
CA ALA A 305 5.31 21.23 13.63
C ALA A 305 4.73 22.42 12.88
N ARG A 306 4.62 22.34 11.55
CA ARG A 306 3.99 23.39 10.72
C ARG A 306 2.50 23.58 10.99
N ARG A 307 1.76 22.53 11.37
CA ARG A 307 0.34 22.62 11.74
C ARG A 307 0.12 23.26 13.11
N LEU A 308 1.04 23.04 14.04
CA LEU A 308 0.98 23.66 15.36
C LEU A 308 1.37 25.14 15.35
N ALA A 309 2.13 25.59 14.33
CA ALA A 309 2.56 26.97 14.17
C ALA A 309 1.54 27.86 13.43
N ARG A 310 0.45 27.28 12.92
CA ARG A 310 -0.70 28.00 12.32
C ARG A 310 -1.86 28.10 13.31
#